data_f16c734ecd3994e1cc26dad9d94780e8
#
_entry.id   f16c734ecd3994e1cc26dad9d94780e8
#
_cell.length_a   1.000
_cell.length_b   1.000
_cell.length_c   1.000
_cell.angle_alpha   90.00
_cell.angle_beta   90.00
_cell.angle_gamma   90.00
#
_symmetry.space_group_name_H-M   'P 1'
#
loop_
_entity.id
_entity.type
_entity.pdbx_description
1 polymer ?
#
loop_
_entity_poly.entity_id
_entity_poly.type
_entity_poly.pdbx_seq_one_letter_code
_entity_poly.pdbx_strand_id
1 'polypeptide(L)'
;ISSSVILFSIAIIFLRGQVRPILNLANAARQIGFGRDVKNYNIEGATEVRLAGRAFQAMRHRIKKQITERMELLAGVSHDLRTPITRMKLQLELLNENTNLKNNLGEDLDEMEEMIKGYLEFAKDDREEEMVEANLFKIVQLAAKSSDPSLNKIEISPPSSELPIFPMQVRSINRALINLLNNAIKYAGKAKISTRLFDDHCEVVI
;
A
#
# COMPACT_ATOMS: atom_id res chain seq x y z
N ILE A 1 -0.06 -45.51 36.85
CA ILE A 1 0.82 -44.70 35.97
C ILE A 1 0.29 -44.72 34.53
N SER A 2 -0.08 -45.88 33.95
CA SER A 2 -0.59 -45.98 32.58
C SER A 2 -1.86 -45.16 32.31
N SER A 3 -2.84 -45.19 33.23
CA SER A 3 -4.10 -44.46 33.09
C SER A 3 -3.92 -42.93 33.10
N SER A 4 -3.00 -42.42 33.92
CA SER A 4 -2.69 -40.96 33.95
C SER A 4 -2.05 -40.47 32.67
N VAL A 5 -1.18 -41.27 32.06
CA VAL A 5 -0.53 -40.93 30.77
C VAL A 5 -1.54 -40.87 29.63
N ILE A 6 -2.49 -41.84 29.62
CA ILE A 6 -3.55 -41.87 28.60
C ILE A 6 -4.47 -40.64 28.75
N LEU A 7 -4.92 -40.34 29.98
CA LEU A 7 -5.76 -39.17 30.26
C LEU A 7 -5.07 -37.85 29.86
N PHE A 8 -3.79 -37.72 30.17
CA PHE A 8 -2.99 -36.57 29.83
C PHE A 8 -2.81 -36.41 28.29
N SER A 9 -2.59 -37.53 27.59
CA SER A 9 -2.51 -37.52 26.13
C SER A 9 -3.81 -37.09 25.46
N ILE A 10 -4.95 -37.61 25.96
CA ILE A 10 -6.29 -37.20 25.48
C ILE A 10 -6.52 -35.70 25.73
N ALA A 11 -6.18 -35.22 26.93
CA ALA A 11 -6.30 -33.79 27.26
C ALA A 11 -5.46 -32.91 26.37
N ILE A 12 -4.22 -33.31 26.04
CA ILE A 12 -3.36 -32.56 25.12
C ILE A 12 -3.93 -32.55 23.70
N ILE A 13 -4.42 -33.66 23.19
CA ILE A 13 -5.02 -33.75 21.86
C ILE A 13 -6.27 -32.86 21.80
N PHE A 14 -7.11 -32.90 22.82
CA PHE A 14 -8.31 -32.07 22.92
C PHE A 14 -7.97 -30.58 22.98
N LEU A 15 -7.03 -30.18 23.84
CA LEU A 15 -6.57 -28.81 23.95
C LEU A 15 -5.97 -28.28 22.62
N ARG A 16 -5.16 -29.09 21.96
CA ARG A 16 -4.61 -28.70 20.64
C ARG A 16 -5.71 -28.53 19.60
N GLY A 17 -6.73 -29.39 19.61
CA GLY A 17 -7.88 -29.26 18.71
C GLY A 17 -8.75 -28.03 18.96
N GLN A 18 -8.74 -27.45 20.16
CA GLN A 18 -9.51 -26.26 20.52
C GLN A 18 -8.68 -24.96 20.39
N VAL A 19 -7.45 -24.98 20.86
CA VAL A 19 -6.63 -23.74 20.94
C VAL A 19 -6.09 -23.31 19.57
N ARG A 20 -5.64 -24.24 18.73
CA ARG A 20 -5.11 -23.91 17.40
C ARG A 20 -6.09 -23.15 16.51
N PRO A 21 -7.35 -23.57 16.35
CA PRO A 21 -8.32 -22.82 15.53
C PRO A 21 -8.59 -21.41 16.07
N ILE A 22 -8.59 -21.23 17.39
CA ILE A 22 -8.74 -19.89 18.00
C ILE A 22 -7.55 -19.00 17.68
N LEU A 23 -6.32 -19.50 17.79
CA LEU A 23 -5.11 -18.76 17.45
C LEU A 23 -5.07 -18.42 15.95
N ASN A 24 -5.51 -19.35 15.09
CA ASN A 24 -5.61 -19.12 13.66
C ASN A 24 -6.63 -18.00 13.34
N LEU A 25 -7.77 -18.00 14.02
CA LEU A 25 -8.78 -16.95 13.89
C LEU A 25 -8.22 -15.58 14.35
N ALA A 26 -7.56 -15.55 15.51
CA ALA A 26 -6.96 -14.33 16.04
C ALA A 26 -5.86 -13.77 15.12
N ASN A 27 -5.01 -14.64 14.58
CA ASN A 27 -3.98 -14.25 13.62
C ASN A 27 -4.58 -13.74 12.30
N ALA A 28 -5.63 -14.40 11.80
CA ALA A 28 -6.35 -13.95 10.62
C ALA A 28 -7.00 -12.56 10.84
N ALA A 29 -7.63 -12.35 12.01
CA ALA A 29 -8.20 -11.07 12.37
C ALA A 29 -7.15 -9.97 12.47
N ARG A 30 -6.00 -10.29 13.07
CA ARG A 30 -4.87 -9.35 13.15
C ARG A 30 -4.31 -8.97 11.77
N GLN A 31 -4.18 -9.93 10.86
CA GLN A 31 -3.72 -9.64 9.50
C GLN A 31 -4.66 -8.71 8.75
N ILE A 32 -5.99 -8.93 8.86
CA ILE A 32 -6.99 -8.02 8.26
C ILE A 32 -6.91 -6.64 8.91
N GLY A 33 -6.69 -6.54 10.22
CA GLY A 33 -6.48 -5.27 10.92
C GLY A 33 -5.26 -4.47 10.40
N PHE A 34 -4.26 -5.16 9.84
CA PHE A 34 -3.12 -4.55 9.15
C PHE A 34 -3.34 -4.35 7.64
N GLY A 35 -4.58 -4.46 7.14
CA GLY A 35 -4.88 -4.32 5.71
C GLY A 35 -4.44 -5.52 4.85
N ARG A 36 -4.00 -6.64 5.45
CA ARG A 36 -3.56 -7.82 4.71
C ARG A 36 -4.74 -8.78 4.48
N ASP A 37 -4.92 -9.22 3.24
CA ASP A 37 -5.96 -10.23 2.95
C ASP A 37 -5.46 -11.63 3.33
N VAL A 38 -6.34 -12.41 4.00
CA VAL A 38 -6.07 -13.79 4.42
C VAL A 38 -6.72 -14.74 3.43
N LYS A 39 -5.97 -15.20 2.41
CA LYS A 39 -6.51 -16.02 1.31
C LYS A 39 -7.06 -17.38 1.77
N ASN A 40 -6.43 -18.02 2.74
CA ASN A 40 -6.71 -19.41 3.14
C ASN A 40 -7.03 -19.54 4.64
N TYR A 41 -8.12 -18.93 5.08
CA TYR A 41 -8.62 -19.19 6.43
C TYR A 41 -9.60 -20.38 6.41
N ASN A 42 -9.16 -21.52 6.95
CA ASN A 42 -10.01 -22.70 7.12
C ASN A 42 -10.81 -22.60 8.42
N ILE A 43 -12.11 -22.87 8.33
CA ILE A 43 -12.99 -22.90 9.50
C ILE A 43 -12.89 -24.27 10.14
N GLU A 44 -12.18 -24.35 11.27
CA GLU A 44 -11.93 -25.58 12.00
C GLU A 44 -12.26 -25.42 13.49
N GLY A 45 -12.27 -26.52 14.23
CA GLY A 45 -12.46 -26.54 15.68
C GLY A 45 -13.89 -26.86 16.12
N ALA A 46 -14.21 -26.54 17.39
CA ALA A 46 -15.51 -26.72 17.98
C ALA A 46 -16.61 -25.92 17.28
N THR A 47 -17.86 -26.26 17.58
CA THR A 47 -19.03 -25.62 16.95
C THR A 47 -19.04 -24.12 17.16
N GLU A 48 -18.67 -23.63 18.32
CA GLU A 48 -18.60 -22.22 18.72
C GLU A 48 -17.49 -21.50 17.94
N VAL A 49 -16.32 -22.14 17.79
CA VAL A 49 -15.18 -21.60 17.01
C VAL A 49 -15.53 -21.54 15.53
N ARG A 50 -16.21 -22.56 15.00
CA ARG A 50 -16.70 -22.55 13.62
C ARG A 50 -17.75 -21.46 13.39
N LEU A 51 -18.62 -21.18 14.36
CA LEU A 51 -19.58 -20.09 14.29
C LEU A 51 -18.87 -18.74 14.24
N ALA A 52 -17.91 -18.53 15.13
CA ALA A 52 -17.06 -17.32 15.11
C ALA A 52 -16.27 -17.17 13.81
N GLY A 53 -15.72 -18.27 13.28
CA GLY A 53 -15.02 -18.29 11.99
C GLY A 53 -15.91 -17.91 10.80
N ARG A 54 -17.18 -18.37 10.79
CA ARG A 54 -18.16 -17.95 9.76
C ARG A 54 -18.51 -16.47 9.85
N ALA A 55 -18.75 -15.99 11.07
CA ALA A 55 -19.02 -14.55 11.30
C ALA A 55 -17.83 -13.67 10.86
N PHE A 56 -16.62 -14.11 11.15
CA PHE A 56 -15.40 -13.46 10.69
C PHE A 56 -15.28 -13.43 9.15
N GLN A 57 -15.56 -14.55 8.46
CA GLN A 57 -15.55 -14.57 7.00
C GLN A 57 -16.61 -13.66 6.40
N ALA A 58 -17.81 -13.61 6.98
CA ALA A 58 -18.87 -12.69 6.54
C ALA A 58 -18.47 -11.22 6.71
N MET A 59 -17.87 -10.89 7.85
CA MET A 59 -17.32 -9.55 8.12
C MET A 59 -16.23 -9.17 7.09
N ARG A 60 -15.26 -10.06 6.88
CA ARG A 60 -14.19 -9.88 5.89
C ARG A 60 -14.75 -9.61 4.49
N HIS A 61 -15.73 -10.42 4.05
CA HIS A 61 -16.38 -10.26 2.75
C HIS A 61 -17.08 -8.89 2.64
N ARG A 62 -17.76 -8.46 3.71
CA ARG A 62 -18.42 -7.14 3.74
C ARG A 62 -17.43 -6.01 3.65
N ILE A 63 -16.32 -6.06 4.41
CA ILE A 63 -15.26 -5.05 4.35
C ILE A 63 -14.67 -4.98 2.94
N LYS A 64 -14.33 -6.12 2.35
CA LYS A 64 -13.77 -6.18 0.99
C LYS A 64 -14.74 -5.60 -0.04
N LYS A 65 -16.03 -5.92 0.06
CA LYS A 65 -17.08 -5.36 -0.80
C LYS A 65 -17.18 -3.85 -0.66
N GLN A 66 -17.22 -3.32 0.58
CA GLN A 66 -17.28 -1.87 0.83
C GLN A 66 -16.07 -1.13 0.25
N ILE A 67 -14.87 -1.69 0.38
CA ILE A 67 -13.66 -1.12 -0.20
C ILE A 67 -13.79 -1.10 -1.73
N THR A 68 -14.20 -2.20 -2.35
CA THR A 68 -14.39 -2.28 -3.81
C THR A 68 -15.43 -1.28 -4.32
N GLU A 69 -16.58 -1.18 -3.67
CA GLU A 69 -17.64 -0.21 -4.02
C GLU A 69 -17.15 1.25 -3.91
N ARG A 70 -16.39 1.58 -2.85
CA ARG A 70 -15.76 2.91 -2.74
C ARG A 70 -14.78 3.19 -3.87
N MET A 71 -14.00 2.19 -4.26
CA MET A 71 -13.05 2.29 -5.39
C MET A 71 -13.75 2.55 -6.71
N GLU A 72 -14.83 1.83 -6.98
CA GLU A 72 -15.64 2.00 -8.20
C GLU A 72 -16.26 3.39 -8.25
N LEU A 73 -16.81 3.88 -7.13
CA LEU A 73 -17.32 5.24 -7.04
C LEU A 73 -16.25 6.29 -7.32
N LEU A 74 -15.07 6.15 -6.71
CA LEU A 74 -13.95 7.07 -6.92
C LEU A 74 -13.44 7.06 -8.36
N ALA A 75 -13.38 5.88 -8.98
CA ALA A 75 -13.01 5.75 -10.39
C ALA A 75 -14.02 6.46 -11.30
N GLY A 76 -15.34 6.30 -11.03
CA GLY A 76 -16.42 7.00 -11.74
C GLY A 76 -16.31 8.52 -11.59
N VAL A 77 -16.23 9.02 -10.37
CA VAL A 77 -16.11 10.46 -10.10
C VAL A 77 -14.87 11.07 -10.77
N SER A 78 -13.75 10.37 -10.77
CA SER A 78 -12.53 10.87 -11.40
C SER A 78 -12.65 10.92 -12.92
N HIS A 79 -13.32 9.94 -13.53
CA HIS A 79 -13.60 9.97 -14.95
C HIS A 79 -14.48 11.18 -15.29
N ASP A 80 -15.53 11.41 -14.51
CA ASP A 80 -16.49 12.48 -14.73
C ASP A 80 -15.92 13.88 -14.47
N LEU A 81 -14.94 14.00 -13.57
CA LEU A 81 -14.21 15.24 -13.33
C LEU A 81 -13.17 15.54 -14.42
N ARG A 82 -12.57 14.54 -15.05
CA ARG A 82 -11.59 14.74 -16.13
C ARG A 82 -12.21 15.46 -17.34
N THR A 83 -13.44 15.16 -17.67
CA THR A 83 -14.14 15.74 -18.81
C THR A 83 -14.30 17.27 -18.69
N PRO A 84 -14.83 17.86 -17.59
CA PRO A 84 -14.92 19.31 -17.42
C PRO A 84 -13.55 19.98 -17.33
N ILE A 85 -12.55 19.36 -16.68
CA ILE A 85 -11.19 19.88 -16.60
C ILE A 85 -10.58 20.00 -18.00
N THR A 86 -10.67 18.94 -18.81
CA THR A 86 -10.20 18.96 -20.19
C THR A 86 -10.91 20.04 -21.03
N ARG A 87 -12.21 20.22 -20.82
CA ARG A 87 -12.97 21.28 -21.50
C ARG A 87 -12.51 22.68 -21.07
N MET A 88 -12.27 22.89 -19.78
CA MET A 88 -11.74 24.16 -19.26
C MET A 88 -10.33 24.46 -19.81
N LYS A 89 -9.47 23.47 -19.88
CA LYS A 89 -8.13 23.60 -20.51
C LYS A 89 -8.25 24.03 -21.98
N LEU A 90 -9.12 23.39 -22.75
CA LEU A 90 -9.35 23.76 -24.14
C LEU A 90 -9.93 25.18 -24.30
N GLN A 91 -10.85 25.59 -23.43
CA GLN A 91 -11.38 26.96 -23.43
C GLN A 91 -10.29 27.98 -23.07
N LEU A 92 -9.42 27.64 -22.12
CA LEU A 92 -8.29 28.47 -21.73
C LEU A 92 -7.30 28.67 -22.89
N GLU A 93 -7.04 27.60 -23.67
CA GLU A 93 -6.19 27.68 -24.86
C GLU A 93 -6.75 28.62 -25.92
N LEU A 94 -8.08 28.71 -26.04
CA LEU A 94 -8.76 29.60 -27.01
C LEU A 94 -8.80 31.07 -26.58
N LEU A 95 -8.50 31.40 -25.33
CA LEU A 95 -8.44 32.78 -24.85
C LEU A 95 -7.13 33.45 -25.32
N ASN A 96 -7.28 34.49 -26.10
CA ASN A 96 -6.15 35.25 -26.65
C ASN A 96 -5.61 36.38 -25.74
N GLU A 97 -6.23 36.58 -24.56
CA GLU A 97 -5.93 37.70 -23.68
C GLU A 97 -5.36 37.29 -22.33
N ASN A 98 -4.40 38.07 -21.83
CA ASN A 98 -3.85 37.99 -20.46
C ASN A 98 -3.05 36.73 -20.13
N THR A 99 -1.84 36.66 -20.64
CA THR A 99 -0.92 35.51 -20.49
C THR A 99 -0.72 35.03 -19.03
N ASN A 100 -0.67 35.95 -18.06
CA ASN A 100 -0.47 35.59 -16.66
C ASN A 100 -1.71 34.87 -16.05
N LEU A 101 -2.90 35.36 -16.33
CA LEU A 101 -4.13 34.74 -15.85
C LEU A 101 -4.34 33.36 -16.49
N LYS A 102 -4.04 33.27 -17.79
CA LYS A 102 -4.09 31.99 -18.53
C LYS A 102 -3.14 30.96 -17.94
N ASN A 103 -1.91 31.35 -17.64
CA ASN A 103 -0.90 30.46 -17.05
C ASN A 103 -1.33 29.99 -15.65
N ASN A 104 -1.76 30.90 -14.78
CA ASN A 104 -2.21 30.56 -13.42
C ASN A 104 -3.40 29.58 -13.43
N LEU A 105 -4.42 29.86 -14.27
CA LEU A 105 -5.57 28.96 -14.40
C LEU A 105 -5.19 27.61 -15.01
N GLY A 106 -4.21 27.58 -15.91
CA GLY A 106 -3.66 26.35 -16.46
C GLY A 106 -2.99 25.49 -15.39
N GLU A 107 -2.15 26.13 -14.56
CA GLU A 107 -1.48 25.48 -13.41
C GLU A 107 -2.48 24.94 -12.40
N ASP A 108 -3.54 25.69 -12.07
CA ASP A 108 -4.61 25.23 -11.17
C ASP A 108 -5.35 24.00 -11.73
N LEU A 109 -5.63 23.98 -13.02
CA LEU A 109 -6.27 22.84 -13.68
C LEU A 109 -5.35 21.61 -13.74
N ASP A 110 -4.07 21.80 -13.94
CA ASP A 110 -3.07 20.73 -13.88
C ASP A 110 -2.96 20.14 -12.47
N GLU A 111 -2.96 20.99 -11.46
CA GLU A 111 -2.95 20.57 -10.05
C GLU A 111 -4.21 19.78 -9.67
N MET A 112 -5.40 20.20 -10.13
CA MET A 112 -6.64 19.46 -9.94
C MET A 112 -6.58 18.07 -10.61
N GLU A 113 -6.02 17.96 -11.81
CA GLU A 113 -5.85 16.68 -12.50
C GLU A 113 -4.89 15.75 -11.77
N GLU A 114 -3.78 16.29 -11.25
CA GLU A 114 -2.82 15.55 -10.42
C GLU A 114 -3.45 15.07 -9.10
N MET A 115 -4.23 15.91 -8.42
CA MET A 115 -4.95 15.51 -7.20
C MET A 115 -5.93 14.37 -7.46
N ILE A 116 -6.72 14.44 -8.53
CA ILE A 116 -7.66 13.37 -8.90
C ILE A 116 -6.92 12.07 -9.20
N LYS A 117 -5.82 12.15 -9.94
CA LYS A 117 -4.98 11.00 -10.27
C LYS A 117 -4.36 10.37 -9.03
N GLY A 118 -3.79 11.19 -8.14
CA GLY A 118 -3.20 10.74 -6.88
C GLY A 118 -4.22 10.05 -5.97
N TYR A 119 -5.45 10.58 -5.91
CA TYR A 119 -6.53 10.00 -5.13
C TYR A 119 -6.98 8.63 -5.68
N LEU A 120 -7.05 8.50 -7.00
CA LEU A 120 -7.34 7.22 -7.67
C LEU A 120 -6.24 6.18 -7.45
N GLU A 121 -4.99 6.60 -7.54
CA GLU A 121 -3.84 5.72 -7.31
C GLU A 121 -3.82 5.23 -5.86
N PHE A 122 -4.06 6.12 -4.89
CA PHE A 122 -4.21 5.75 -3.48
C PHE A 122 -5.34 4.73 -3.29
N ALA A 123 -6.49 4.96 -3.92
CA ALA A 123 -7.64 4.09 -3.83
C ALA A 123 -7.41 2.69 -4.47
N LYS A 124 -6.61 2.58 -5.53
CA LYS A 124 -6.33 1.30 -6.23
C LYS A 124 -5.31 0.41 -5.52
N ASP A 125 -4.51 0.94 -4.61
CA ASP A 125 -3.33 0.27 -4.06
C ASP A 125 -3.62 -0.78 -2.98
N ASP A 126 -4.85 -0.86 -2.53
CA ASP A 126 -5.29 -1.85 -1.52
C ASP A 126 -5.44 -3.29 -2.09
N ARG A 127 -5.06 -3.50 -3.38
CA ARG A 127 -5.13 -4.82 -4.01
C ARG A 127 -3.78 -5.52 -3.92
N GLU A 128 -3.67 -6.41 -2.94
CA GLU A 128 -2.83 -7.63 -2.91
C GLU A 128 -1.52 -7.57 -3.73
N GLU A 129 -0.61 -6.66 -3.37
CA GLU A 129 0.75 -6.81 -3.84
C GLU A 129 1.42 -7.94 -3.05
N GLU A 130 1.86 -8.99 -3.74
CA GLU A 130 2.61 -10.07 -3.14
C GLU A 130 3.98 -9.56 -2.67
N MET A 131 4.41 -10.04 -1.49
CA MET A 131 5.76 -9.79 -1.03
C MET A 131 6.74 -10.55 -1.91
N VAL A 132 7.71 -9.85 -2.47
CA VAL A 132 8.78 -10.39 -3.30
C VAL A 132 10.11 -10.09 -2.64
N GLU A 133 11.01 -11.06 -2.66
CA GLU A 133 12.39 -10.85 -2.21
C GLU A 133 13.07 -9.81 -3.09
N ALA A 134 13.46 -8.69 -2.49
CA ALA A 134 14.08 -7.59 -3.21
C ALA A 134 15.13 -6.86 -2.36
N ASN A 135 16.01 -6.13 -3.03
CA ASN A 135 17.00 -5.27 -2.40
C ASN A 135 16.47 -3.82 -2.37
N LEU A 136 16.33 -3.25 -1.18
CA LEU A 136 15.77 -1.92 -0.98
C LEU A 136 16.55 -0.82 -1.73
N PHE A 137 17.87 -0.90 -1.78
CA PHE A 137 18.68 0.09 -2.49
C PHE A 137 18.42 0.11 -4.00
N LYS A 138 18.18 -1.05 -4.61
CA LYS A 138 17.77 -1.11 -6.03
C LYS A 138 16.44 -0.41 -6.27
N ILE A 139 15.48 -0.53 -5.33
CA ILE A 139 14.18 0.16 -5.43
C ILE A 139 14.38 1.66 -5.30
N VAL A 140 15.22 2.11 -4.35
CA VAL A 140 15.60 3.53 -4.20
C VAL A 140 16.21 4.10 -5.49
N GLN A 141 17.11 3.37 -6.13
CA GLN A 141 17.72 3.79 -7.41
C GLN A 141 16.68 3.88 -8.53
N LEU A 142 15.74 2.93 -8.61
CA LEU A 142 14.66 2.94 -9.59
C LEU A 142 13.71 4.12 -9.36
N ALA A 143 13.33 4.39 -8.12
CA ALA A 143 12.48 5.51 -7.75
C ALA A 143 13.14 6.85 -8.09
N ALA A 144 14.41 7.03 -7.74
CA ALA A 144 15.16 8.25 -8.05
C ALA A 144 15.28 8.48 -9.55
N LYS A 145 15.58 7.44 -10.33
CA LYS A 145 15.68 7.53 -11.79
C LYS A 145 14.32 7.78 -12.45
N SER A 146 13.22 7.31 -11.85
CA SER A 146 11.86 7.58 -12.34
C SER A 146 11.44 9.02 -12.07
N SER A 147 11.84 9.61 -10.94
CA SER A 147 11.53 11.00 -10.56
C SER A 147 12.42 12.01 -11.25
N ASP A 148 13.68 11.68 -11.50
CA ASP A 148 14.64 12.54 -12.22
C ASP A 148 15.56 11.67 -13.08
N PRO A 149 15.22 11.43 -14.37
CA PRO A 149 16.01 10.56 -15.25
C PRO A 149 17.48 10.97 -15.41
N SER A 150 17.75 12.27 -15.28
CA SER A 150 19.10 12.85 -15.42
C SER A 150 19.87 12.86 -14.10
N LEU A 151 19.21 12.58 -12.96
CA LEU A 151 19.75 12.67 -11.61
C LEU A 151 20.46 14.02 -11.30
N ASN A 152 19.94 15.10 -11.88
CA ASN A 152 20.47 16.46 -11.66
C ASN A 152 19.96 17.07 -10.35
N LYS A 153 18.76 16.65 -9.91
CA LYS A 153 18.09 17.16 -8.72
C LYS A 153 18.08 16.15 -7.57
N ILE A 154 18.46 14.90 -7.82
CA ILE A 154 18.47 13.83 -6.82
C ILE A 154 19.88 13.30 -6.62
N GLU A 155 20.41 13.46 -5.41
CA GLU A 155 21.66 12.86 -4.97
C GLU A 155 21.37 11.54 -4.23
N ILE A 156 21.92 10.42 -4.75
CA ILE A 156 21.77 9.11 -4.12
C ILE A 156 23.05 8.81 -3.35
N SER A 157 22.95 8.68 -2.03
CA SER A 157 24.07 8.24 -1.20
C SER A 157 24.07 6.70 -1.11
N PRO A 158 25.18 6.05 -1.47
CA PRO A 158 25.27 4.60 -1.34
C PRO A 158 25.18 4.20 0.14
N PRO A 159 24.62 3.02 0.45
CA PRO A 159 24.58 2.52 1.82
C PRO A 159 26.00 2.20 2.32
N SER A 160 26.21 2.36 3.63
CA SER A 160 27.50 2.08 4.29
C SER A 160 27.86 0.59 4.29
N SER A 161 26.87 -0.30 4.13
CA SER A 161 27.01 -1.76 4.04
C SER A 161 26.03 -2.30 3.00
N GLU A 162 26.30 -3.49 2.50
CA GLU A 162 25.39 -4.16 1.58
C GLU A 162 24.05 -4.46 2.26
N LEU A 163 22.95 -3.99 1.67
CA LEU A 163 21.61 -4.23 2.21
C LEU A 163 21.16 -5.66 1.91
N PRO A 164 20.59 -6.36 2.90
CA PRO A 164 20.07 -7.70 2.71
C PRO A 164 18.87 -7.70 1.75
N ILE A 165 18.63 -8.86 1.14
CA ILE A 165 17.43 -9.13 0.39
C ILE A 165 16.38 -9.61 1.39
N PHE A 166 15.17 -9.03 1.37
CA PHE A 166 14.07 -9.43 2.23
C PHE A 166 12.71 -9.25 1.54
N PRO A 167 11.67 -9.97 1.98
CA PRO A 167 10.35 -9.89 1.38
C PRO A 167 9.75 -8.49 1.58
N MET A 168 9.34 -7.84 0.49
CA MET A 168 8.72 -6.51 0.54
C MET A 168 7.72 -6.30 -0.61
N GLN A 169 6.82 -5.34 -0.44
CA GLN A 169 5.90 -4.85 -1.47
C GLN A 169 6.61 -3.82 -2.35
N VAL A 170 7.26 -4.29 -3.41
CA VAL A 170 8.16 -3.49 -4.25
C VAL A 170 7.46 -2.30 -4.91
N ARG A 171 6.22 -2.50 -5.43
CA ARG A 171 5.46 -1.44 -6.11
C ARG A 171 5.03 -0.35 -5.13
N SER A 172 4.50 -0.75 -3.97
CA SER A 172 4.05 0.16 -2.92
C SER A 172 5.21 1.01 -2.39
N ILE A 173 6.36 0.39 -2.11
CA ILE A 173 7.57 1.10 -1.67
C ILE A 173 8.07 2.05 -2.77
N ASN A 174 8.20 1.56 -4.01
CA ASN A 174 8.66 2.38 -5.13
C ASN A 174 7.76 3.61 -5.34
N ARG A 175 6.44 3.45 -5.27
CA ARG A 175 5.49 4.55 -5.40
C ARG A 175 5.61 5.55 -4.24
N ALA A 176 5.73 5.07 -3.01
CA ALA A 176 5.92 5.95 -1.85
C ALA A 176 7.20 6.79 -2.01
N LEU A 177 8.30 6.18 -2.45
CA LEU A 177 9.56 6.86 -2.70
C LEU A 177 9.44 7.90 -3.83
N ILE A 178 8.80 7.55 -4.95
CA ILE A 178 8.56 8.49 -6.06
C ILE A 178 7.75 9.70 -5.58
N ASN A 179 6.68 9.49 -4.81
CA ASN A 179 5.87 10.58 -4.28
C ASN A 179 6.67 11.50 -3.35
N LEU A 180 7.48 10.94 -2.46
CA LEU A 180 8.33 11.72 -1.56
C LEU A 180 9.41 12.49 -2.31
N LEU A 181 10.07 11.87 -3.29
CA LEU A 181 11.09 12.51 -4.12
C LEU A 181 10.51 13.63 -4.98
N ASN A 182 9.36 13.41 -5.61
CA ASN A 182 8.68 14.45 -6.39
C ASN A 182 8.26 15.63 -5.51
N ASN A 183 7.78 15.38 -4.28
CA ASN A 183 7.50 16.43 -3.32
C ASN A 183 8.76 17.20 -2.93
N ALA A 184 9.86 16.50 -2.64
CA ALA A 184 11.14 17.15 -2.32
C ALA A 184 11.64 18.01 -3.49
N ILE A 185 11.57 17.54 -4.74
CA ILE A 185 11.93 18.31 -5.93
C ILE A 185 11.00 19.52 -6.11
N LYS A 186 9.69 19.34 -5.95
CA LYS A 186 8.68 20.39 -6.14
C LYS A 186 8.87 21.53 -5.14
N TYR A 187 9.12 21.22 -3.85
CA TYR A 187 9.15 22.23 -2.78
C TYR A 187 10.56 22.70 -2.40
N ALA A 188 11.58 21.85 -2.52
CA ALA A 188 12.95 22.18 -2.16
C ALA A 188 13.91 22.32 -3.35
N GLY A 189 13.43 22.04 -4.58
CA GLY A 189 14.21 22.09 -5.81
C GLY A 189 15.18 20.95 -6.02
N LYS A 190 15.56 20.22 -4.96
CA LYS A 190 16.47 19.07 -4.97
C LYS A 190 16.19 18.14 -3.83
N ALA A 191 16.62 16.88 -3.96
CA ALA A 191 16.50 15.87 -2.90
C ALA A 191 17.82 15.11 -2.70
N LYS A 192 18.05 14.66 -1.49
CA LYS A 192 19.12 13.71 -1.16
C LYS A 192 18.49 12.47 -0.54
N ILE A 193 18.74 11.30 -1.13
CA ILE A 193 18.21 10.04 -0.63
C ILE A 193 19.34 9.12 -0.17
N SER A 194 19.17 8.53 1.00
CA SER A 194 20.12 7.59 1.59
C SER A 194 19.40 6.42 2.22
N THR A 195 20.09 5.28 2.33
CA THR A 195 19.59 4.09 3.01
C THR A 195 20.51 3.74 4.16
N ARG A 196 19.93 3.35 5.29
CA ARG A 196 20.66 2.90 6.50
C ARG A 196 20.15 1.54 6.92
N LEU A 197 21.08 0.67 7.32
CA LEU A 197 20.79 -0.63 7.89
C LEU A 197 20.96 -0.58 9.40
N PHE A 198 19.95 -1.06 10.13
CA PHE A 198 19.97 -1.32 11.57
C PHE A 198 19.79 -2.82 11.81
N ASP A 199 19.93 -3.25 13.05
CA ASP A 199 19.88 -4.68 13.41
C ASP A 199 18.50 -5.32 13.10
N ASP A 200 17.43 -4.55 13.22
CA ASP A 200 16.04 -5.02 13.10
C ASP A 200 15.25 -4.36 11.95
N HIS A 201 15.79 -3.33 11.30
CA HIS A 201 15.10 -2.62 10.21
C HIS A 201 16.05 -1.91 9.25
N CYS A 202 15.50 -1.50 8.09
CA CYS A 202 16.18 -0.61 7.14
C CYS A 202 15.44 0.73 7.08
N GLU A 203 16.17 1.83 7.10
CA GLU A 203 15.63 3.17 6.90
C GLU A 203 15.95 3.69 5.50
N VAL A 204 15.00 4.44 4.93
CA VAL A 204 15.22 5.33 3.80
C VAL A 204 15.00 6.76 4.28
N VAL A 205 15.99 7.62 4.07
CA VAL A 205 15.95 9.03 4.46
C VAL A 205 15.99 9.89 3.19
N ILE A 206 15.05 10.80 3.09
CA ILE A 206 14.94 11.75 1.98
C ILE A 206 15.05 13.17 2.53
#